data_db515f406d4645844f87b488b802c11f
#
_entry.id   db515f406d4645844f87b488b802c11f
#
_cell.length_a   1.000
_cell.length_b   1.000
_cell.length_c   1.000
_cell.angle_alpha   90.00
_cell.angle_beta   90.00
_cell.angle_gamma   90.00
#
_symmetry.space_group_name_H-M   'P 1'
#
loop_
_entity.id
_entity.type
_entity.pdbx_description
1 polymer ?
#
loop_
_entity_poly.entity_id
_entity_poly.type
_entity_poly.pdbx_seq_one_letter_code
_entity_poly.pdbx_strand_id
1 'polypeptide(L)'
;MAEKKKYNFKYGAGVTRGQTDIAVYKGAPAYVSQKALKKFPFLMECKWGWGVDKEHGVLALKQDERGHGIIKSCFACHLYCPPQVARTYPGHYELEEQEDVLVLTPMQSM
;
A
#
# COMPACT_ATOMS: atom_id res chain seq x y z
N MET A 1 31.31 5.46 -27.89
CA MET A 1 30.86 5.32 -27.21
C MET A 1 30.16 4.60 -27.15
N ALA A 2 30.47 4.31 -26.94
CA ALA A 2 29.72 3.52 -26.86
C ALA A 2 28.63 4.03 -26.68
N GLU A 3 28.28 3.95 -27.27
CA GLU A 3 27.28 4.43 -27.16
C GLU A 3 26.65 4.02 -26.18
N LYS A 4 26.06 4.65 -25.64
CA LYS A 4 25.35 4.30 -24.74
C LYS A 4 24.45 3.39 -25.19
N LYS A 5 24.39 2.37 -24.59
CA LYS A 5 23.48 1.48 -24.89
C LYS A 5 22.21 1.94 -24.55
N LYS A 6 21.25 1.80 -25.32
CA LYS A 6 19.98 2.10 -25.02
C LYS A 6 19.36 0.93 -24.46
N TYR A 7 19.21 0.82 -23.17
CA TYR A 7 18.58 -0.31 -22.57
C TYR A 7 17.08 -0.11 -22.65
N ASN A 8 16.42 -1.13 -23.07
CA ASN A 8 15.00 -1.07 -23.24
C ASN A 8 14.35 -1.84 -22.11
N PHE A 9 14.44 -1.30 -20.92
CA PHE A 9 13.89 -1.96 -19.76
C PHE A 9 12.37 -1.94 -19.80
N LYS A 10 11.78 -3.07 -19.52
CA LYS A 10 10.34 -3.17 -19.49
C LYS A 10 9.84 -3.09 -18.08
N TYR A 11 9.54 -1.91 -17.67
CA TYR A 11 9.04 -1.73 -16.33
C TYR A 11 7.53 -1.82 -16.24
N GLY A 12 6.88 -1.98 -17.36
CA GLY A 12 5.44 -1.97 -17.40
C GLY A 12 4.78 -3.17 -16.76
N ALA A 13 5.58 -4.19 -16.44
CA ALA A 13 5.01 -5.36 -15.82
C ALA A 13 4.62 -5.10 -14.38
N GLY A 14 5.12 -4.04 -13.79
CA GLY A 14 4.84 -3.75 -12.41
C GLY A 14 4.40 -2.33 -12.19
N VAL A 15 3.88 -2.06 -11.01
CA VAL A 15 3.44 -0.75 -10.62
C VAL A 15 4.53 -0.14 -9.76
N THR A 16 4.89 1.10 -10.01
CA THR A 16 5.91 1.77 -9.20
C THR A 16 5.30 2.25 -7.90
N ARG A 17 6.16 2.52 -6.92
CA ARG A 17 5.69 3.01 -5.64
C ARG A 17 4.96 4.34 -5.78
N GLY A 18 5.31 5.14 -6.75
CA GLY A 18 4.66 6.42 -6.96
C GLY A 18 3.25 6.30 -7.51
N GLN A 19 2.91 5.15 -8.06
CA GLN A 19 1.60 4.92 -8.63
C GLN A 19 0.65 4.19 -7.70
N THR A 20 1.15 3.65 -6.60
CA THR A 20 0.32 2.89 -5.69
C THR A 20 -0.13 3.76 -4.53
N ASP A 21 -1.24 3.41 -3.92
CA ASP A 21 -1.67 4.06 -2.69
C ASP A 21 -0.98 3.40 -1.50
N ILE A 22 -1.01 2.08 -1.46
CA ILE A 22 -0.37 1.33 -0.41
C ILE A 22 0.35 0.14 -1.02
N ALA A 23 1.54 -0.16 -0.54
CA ALA A 23 2.26 -1.35 -0.96
C ALA A 23 2.55 -2.22 0.26
N VAL A 24 2.24 -3.49 0.14
CA VAL A 24 2.45 -4.46 1.22
C VAL A 24 3.62 -5.33 0.85
N TYR A 25 4.63 -5.37 1.72
CA TYR A 25 5.84 -6.13 1.49
C TYR A 25 6.03 -7.15 2.59
N LYS A 26 6.44 -8.35 2.20
CA LYS A 26 6.72 -9.38 3.15
C LYS A 26 7.85 -8.95 4.08
N GLY A 27 7.63 -9.08 5.36
CA GLY A 27 8.66 -8.78 6.34
C GLY A 27 8.91 -7.31 6.60
N ALA A 28 8.00 -6.45 6.20
CA ALA A 28 8.18 -5.01 6.38
C ALA A 28 6.84 -4.34 6.62
N PRO A 29 6.85 -3.12 7.17
CA PRO A 29 5.61 -2.36 7.27
C PRO A 29 5.09 -2.01 5.90
N ALA A 30 3.80 -1.74 5.81
CA ALA A 30 3.21 -1.33 4.56
C ALA A 30 3.66 0.09 4.24
N TYR A 31 3.93 0.34 2.96
CA TYR A 31 4.33 1.65 2.49
C TYR A 31 3.06 2.42 2.11
N VAL A 32 2.95 3.66 2.61
CA VAL A 32 1.82 4.52 2.28
C VAL A 32 2.34 5.68 1.46
N SER A 33 1.84 5.85 0.26
CA SER A 33 2.38 6.84 -0.66
C SER A 33 1.81 8.23 -0.41
N GLN A 34 2.48 9.23 -0.98
CA GLN A 34 1.96 10.59 -0.94
C GLN A 34 0.63 10.69 -1.70
N LYS A 35 0.47 9.86 -2.73
CA LYS A 35 -0.77 9.82 -3.47
C LYS A 35 -1.93 9.46 -2.57
N ALA A 36 -1.74 8.47 -1.70
CA ALA A 36 -2.78 8.04 -0.76
C ALA A 36 -3.08 9.15 0.24
N LEU A 37 -2.05 9.83 0.73
CA LEU A 37 -2.23 10.88 1.70
C LEU A 37 -2.97 12.08 1.12
N LYS A 38 -2.77 12.36 -0.15
CA LYS A 38 -3.50 13.42 -0.81
C LYS A 38 -4.95 13.03 -1.07
N LYS A 39 -5.16 11.76 -1.37
CA LYS A 39 -6.48 11.25 -1.65
C LYS A 39 -7.32 11.16 -0.38
N PHE A 40 -6.68 10.78 0.73
CA PHE A 40 -7.35 10.66 2.03
C PHE A 40 -6.52 11.35 3.09
N PRO A 41 -6.65 12.67 3.25
CA PRO A 41 -5.83 13.41 4.23
C PRO A 41 -5.98 12.92 5.66
N PHE A 42 -7.11 12.33 6.00
CA PHE A 42 -7.32 11.85 7.36
C PHE A 42 -6.52 10.61 7.70
N LEU A 43 -5.85 10.01 6.71
CA LEU A 43 -5.06 8.81 6.97
C LEU A 43 -4.03 9.02 8.08
N MET A 44 -3.40 10.19 8.10
CA MET A 44 -2.36 10.45 9.09
C MET A 44 -2.91 10.76 10.48
N GLU A 45 -4.20 11.00 10.57
CA GLU A 45 -4.81 11.43 11.82
C GLU A 45 -5.49 10.31 12.58
N CYS A 46 -5.53 9.13 12.02
CA CYS A 46 -6.25 8.02 12.60
C CYS A 46 -5.34 6.83 12.83
N LYS A 47 -5.79 5.93 13.68
CA LYS A 47 -5.15 4.65 13.84
C LYS A 47 -5.95 3.63 13.05
N TRP A 48 -5.26 2.67 12.48
CA TRP A 48 -5.86 1.73 11.55
C TRP A 48 -5.68 0.29 11.96
N GLY A 49 -6.73 -0.49 11.77
CA GLY A 49 -6.65 -1.94 11.92
C GLY A 49 -6.80 -2.58 10.56
N TRP A 50 -6.16 -3.73 10.38
CA TRP A 50 -6.23 -4.47 9.13
C TRP A 50 -7.33 -5.50 9.19
N GLY A 51 -8.15 -5.53 8.14
CA GLY A 51 -9.17 -6.54 7.99
C GLY A 51 -8.88 -7.39 6.77
N VAL A 52 -9.27 -8.65 6.82
CA VAL A 52 -9.06 -9.56 5.71
C VAL A 52 -10.35 -10.32 5.46
N ASP A 53 -10.82 -10.28 4.22
CA ASP A 53 -11.91 -11.12 3.80
C ASP A 53 -11.27 -12.32 3.10
N LYS A 54 -11.12 -13.41 3.83
CA LYS A 54 -10.40 -14.58 3.30
C LYS A 54 -11.12 -15.23 2.14
N GLU A 55 -12.43 -15.14 2.16
CA GLU A 55 -13.21 -15.76 1.10
C GLU A 55 -12.94 -15.09 -0.24
N HIS A 56 -12.81 -13.79 -0.24
CA HIS A 56 -12.59 -13.03 -1.48
C HIS A 56 -11.17 -12.53 -1.65
N GLY A 57 -10.32 -12.77 -0.66
CA GLY A 57 -8.93 -12.32 -0.73
C GLY A 57 -8.79 -10.80 -0.73
N VAL A 58 -9.64 -10.11 0.01
CA VAL A 58 -9.66 -8.66 0.02
C VAL A 58 -9.17 -8.13 1.37
N LEU A 59 -8.33 -7.12 1.30
CA LEU A 59 -7.84 -6.44 2.49
C LEU A 59 -8.57 -5.12 2.66
N ALA A 60 -8.68 -4.68 3.91
CA ALA A 60 -9.27 -3.38 4.20
C ALA A 60 -8.61 -2.77 5.43
N LEU A 61 -8.63 -1.45 5.52
CA LEU A 61 -8.20 -0.71 6.69
C LEU A 61 -9.42 -0.08 7.31
N LYS A 62 -9.56 -0.25 8.62
CA LYS A 62 -10.65 0.33 9.35
C LYS A 62 -10.08 1.17 10.49
N GLN A 63 -10.68 2.29 10.78
CA GLN A 63 -10.26 3.10 11.90
C GLN A 63 -10.46 2.32 13.18
N ASP A 64 -9.42 2.24 13.99
CA ASP A 64 -9.45 1.44 15.19
C ASP A 64 -8.49 2.06 16.20
N GLU A 65 -9.00 2.49 17.33
CA GLU A 65 -8.16 3.11 18.34
C GLU A 65 -7.13 2.16 18.91
N ARG A 66 -7.34 0.87 18.73
CA ARG A 66 -6.37 -0.13 19.16
C ARG A 66 -5.39 -0.45 18.04
N GLY A 67 -5.56 0.17 16.90
CA GLY A 67 -4.70 -0.08 15.76
C GLY A 67 -3.43 0.74 15.82
N HIS A 68 -2.86 0.97 14.65
CA HIS A 68 -1.58 1.66 14.53
C HIS A 68 -1.72 2.87 13.64
N GLY A 69 -1.05 3.94 14.02
CA GLY A 69 -1.00 5.14 13.20
C GLY A 69 0.08 5.04 12.14
N ILE A 70 -0.07 5.83 11.10
CA ILE A 70 0.93 5.89 10.05
C ILE A 70 2.12 6.71 10.58
N ILE A 71 3.31 6.17 10.40
CA ILE A 71 4.53 6.81 10.86
C ILE A 71 5.24 7.41 9.67
N LYS A 72 5.57 8.69 9.79
CA LYS A 72 6.30 9.37 8.74
C LYS A 72 7.78 9.34 9.05
N SER A 73 8.56 8.88 8.10
CA SER A 73 10.01 8.92 8.22
C SER A 73 10.54 9.91 7.19
N CYS A 74 11.87 10.04 7.11
CA CYS A 74 12.48 10.97 6.19
C CYS A 74 12.07 10.75 4.74
N PHE A 75 11.88 9.51 4.37
CA PHE A 75 11.68 9.18 2.97
C PHE A 75 10.30 8.64 2.63
N ALA A 76 9.55 8.22 3.62
CA ALA A 76 8.29 7.55 3.32
C ALA A 76 7.40 7.47 4.54
N CYS A 77 6.15 7.16 4.33
CA CYS A 77 5.21 6.89 5.41
C CYS A 77 4.95 5.40 5.44
N HIS A 78 4.83 4.87 6.63
CA HIS A 78 4.65 3.44 6.82
C HIS A 78 3.56 3.16 7.83
N LEU A 79 2.89 2.04 7.65
CA LEU A 79 1.86 1.57 8.55
C LEU A 79 2.19 0.13 8.94
N TYR A 80 2.13 -0.16 10.23
CA TYR A 80 2.35 -1.53 10.67
C TYR A 80 1.43 -2.46 9.91
N CYS A 81 1.97 -3.57 9.44
CA CYS A 81 1.18 -4.57 8.75
C CYS A 81 1.46 -5.91 9.43
N PRO A 82 0.42 -6.62 9.88
CA PRO A 82 0.64 -7.90 10.55
C PRO A 82 1.42 -8.84 9.64
N PRO A 83 2.39 -9.58 10.19
CA PRO A 83 3.22 -10.45 9.36
C PRO A 83 2.45 -11.45 8.52
N GLN A 84 1.34 -11.96 9.05
CA GLN A 84 0.54 -12.90 8.29
C GLN A 84 -0.08 -12.24 7.07
N VAL A 85 -0.54 -11.01 7.21
CA VAL A 85 -1.13 -10.27 6.10
C VAL A 85 -0.05 -9.97 5.07
N ALA A 86 1.10 -9.49 5.53
CA ALA A 86 2.18 -9.13 4.62
C ALA A 86 2.69 -10.34 3.85
N ARG A 87 2.72 -11.50 4.48
CA ARG A 87 3.22 -12.70 3.83
C ARG A 87 2.22 -13.27 2.84
N THR A 88 0.94 -13.18 3.18
CA THR A 88 -0.10 -13.80 2.36
C THR A 88 -0.56 -12.91 1.22
N TYR A 89 -0.57 -11.60 1.44
CA TYR A 89 -1.13 -10.66 0.47
C TYR A 89 -0.17 -9.54 0.09
N PRO A 90 1.07 -9.85 -0.29
CA PRO A 90 1.98 -8.79 -0.70
C PRO A 90 1.55 -8.21 -2.04
N GLY A 91 1.87 -6.96 -2.28
CA GLY A 91 1.55 -6.35 -3.56
C GLY A 91 1.24 -4.88 -3.44
N HIS A 92 0.84 -4.31 -4.56
CA HIS A 92 0.49 -2.91 -4.67
C HIS A 92 -1.01 -2.77 -4.73
N TYR A 93 -1.54 -1.81 -3.98
CA TYR A 93 -2.98 -1.65 -3.84
C TYR A 93 -3.39 -0.21 -4.00
N GLU A 94 -4.61 -0.04 -4.45
CA GLU A 94 -5.26 1.24 -4.52
C GLU A 94 -6.28 1.28 -3.41
N LEU A 95 -6.43 2.41 -2.72
CA LEU A 95 -7.40 2.54 -1.65
C LEU A 95 -8.70 3.10 -2.19
N GLU A 96 -9.79 2.48 -1.77
CA GLU A 96 -11.11 2.90 -2.19
C GLU A 96 -11.99 2.97 -0.96
N GLU A 97 -12.61 4.09 -0.73
CA GLU A 97 -13.46 4.25 0.44
C GLU A 97 -14.80 3.58 0.22
N GLN A 98 -15.17 2.68 1.11
CA GLN A 98 -16.46 2.03 1.07
C GLN A 98 -17.03 2.04 2.47
N GLU A 99 -18.12 2.74 2.65
CA GLU A 99 -18.77 2.86 3.94
C GLU A 99 -17.76 3.36 4.98
N ASP A 100 -17.42 2.52 5.95
CA ASP A 100 -16.52 2.93 7.02
C ASP A 100 -15.10 2.45 6.84
N VAL A 101 -14.78 1.83 5.74
CA VAL A 101 -13.47 1.22 5.57
C VAL A 101 -12.81 1.68 4.28
N LEU A 102 -11.49 1.53 4.23
CA LEU A 102 -10.74 1.76 3.02
C LEU A 102 -10.35 0.38 2.49
N VAL A 103 -10.90 0.02 1.35
CA VAL A 103 -10.65 -1.28 0.75
C VAL A 103 -9.40 -1.20 -0.10
N LEU A 104 -8.53 -2.21 0.03
CA LEU A 104 -7.33 -2.30 -0.78
C LEU A 104 -7.64 -3.11 -2.02
N THR A 105 -7.67 -2.45 -3.15
CA THR A 105 -7.93 -3.11 -4.42
C THR A 105 -6.60 -3.37 -5.12
N PRO A 106 -6.29 -4.62 -5.45
CA PRO A 106 -5.01 -4.91 -6.08
C PRO A 106 -4.85 -4.18 -7.40
N MET A 107 -3.69 -3.60 -7.61
CA MET A 107 -3.37 -2.94 -8.86
C MET A 107 -2.77 -3.98 -9.79
N GLN A 108 -3.23 -3.98 -11.01
CA GLN A 108 -2.76 -4.98 -11.95
C GLN A 108 -1.45 -4.58 -12.59
N SER A 109 -0.61 -5.56 -12.79
CA SER A 109 0.63 -5.33 -13.51
C SER A 109 0.34 -5.39 -15.00
N MET A 110 1.10 -4.64 -15.74
CA MET A 110 0.90 -4.61 -17.19
C MET A 110 1.83 -5.58 -17.90
#